data_95e8deed23f70ca015195785955affdd
#
_entry.id   95e8deed23f70ca015195785955affdd
#
_cell.length_a   1.000
_cell.length_b   1.000
_cell.length_c   1.000
_cell.angle_alpha   90.00
_cell.angle_beta   90.00
_cell.angle_gamma   90.00
#
_symmetry.space_group_name_H-M   'P 1'
#
loop_
_entity.id
_entity.type
_entity.pdbx_description
1 polymer ?
#
loop_
_entity_poly.entity_id
_entity_poly.type
_entity_poly.pdbx_seq_one_letter_code
_entity_poly.pdbx_strand_id
1 'polypeptide(L)'
;MYQVSPQLSPRQALPTMYDLPSEEIGDPGLPDEFHLLQPELLRDTFRPPSYPEDEVFTASDLNLYYDLRQSQWYKRPDWFAVLGPLRRYDQQNLRLSYVVWQEGVNPFIAIELLSPGTEKEDLGQTLREINQPPNKWTVYEQILRIPYYFVFDRYTDTFHAFGLTMNRYQPLTLEGQGIWIEEIQLGLGLWQGSFQNRERLWLRWYDRDGNWLLTPAESEKQRADLEKQRADQVLLALSQEQQRTEEAEAEVARLKPLLQQSGINLD
;
A
#
# COMPACT_ATOMS: atom_id res chain seq x y z
N MET A 1 -45.83 -40.37 -11.32
CA MET A 1 -44.40 -40.09 -11.64
C MET A 1 -43.94 -38.97 -10.71
N TYR A 2 -43.18 -39.30 -9.70
CA TYR A 2 -42.55 -38.27 -8.87
C TYR A 2 -41.33 -37.73 -9.64
N GLN A 3 -41.38 -36.45 -10.03
CA GLN A 3 -40.20 -35.76 -10.54
C GLN A 3 -39.25 -35.57 -9.34
N VAL A 4 -38.17 -36.35 -9.33
CA VAL A 4 -37.05 -36.13 -8.42
C VAL A 4 -36.30 -34.94 -9.00
N SER A 5 -36.46 -33.77 -8.37
CA SER A 5 -35.59 -32.62 -8.69
C SER A 5 -34.12 -33.05 -8.52
N PRO A 6 -33.25 -32.74 -9.45
CA PRO A 6 -31.84 -33.06 -9.31
C PRO A 6 -31.31 -32.47 -8.00
N GLN A 7 -30.64 -33.29 -7.19
CA GLN A 7 -29.99 -32.80 -5.97
C GLN A 7 -28.92 -31.79 -6.41
N LEU A 8 -29.12 -30.54 -6.04
CA LEU A 8 -28.13 -29.48 -6.21
C LEU A 8 -26.83 -29.88 -5.48
N SER A 9 -25.71 -29.59 -6.09
CA SER A 9 -24.42 -29.79 -5.42
C SER A 9 -24.38 -28.97 -4.11
N PRO A 10 -23.60 -29.35 -3.10
CA PRO A 10 -23.48 -28.57 -1.86
C PRO A 10 -23.16 -27.08 -2.13
N ARG A 11 -22.40 -26.76 -3.18
CA ARG A 11 -22.13 -25.38 -3.62
C ARG A 11 -23.36 -24.64 -4.15
N GLN A 12 -24.38 -25.34 -4.62
CA GLN A 12 -25.61 -24.76 -5.17
C GLN A 12 -26.73 -24.71 -4.12
N ALA A 13 -26.60 -25.46 -3.03
CA ALA A 13 -27.63 -25.59 -2.00
C ALA A 13 -27.29 -24.81 -0.70
N LEU A 14 -26.04 -24.41 -0.53
CA LEU A 14 -25.59 -23.68 0.67
C LEU A 14 -25.49 -22.18 0.38
N PRO A 15 -25.82 -21.32 1.37
CA PRO A 15 -25.58 -19.89 1.28
C PRO A 15 -24.10 -19.58 0.95
N THR A 16 -23.90 -18.62 0.08
CA THR A 16 -22.57 -18.12 -0.31
C THR A 16 -22.29 -16.79 0.37
N MET A 17 -21.12 -16.22 0.18
CA MET A 17 -20.80 -14.88 0.69
C MET A 17 -21.74 -13.78 0.18
N TYR A 18 -22.48 -14.03 -0.92
CA TYR A 18 -23.48 -13.09 -1.45
C TYR A 18 -24.86 -13.23 -0.80
N ASP A 19 -25.10 -14.33 -0.07
CA ASP A 19 -26.35 -14.64 0.59
C ASP A 19 -26.30 -14.37 2.10
N LEU A 20 -25.09 -14.16 2.64
CA LEU A 20 -24.85 -13.95 4.07
C LEU A 20 -24.68 -12.45 4.37
N PRO A 21 -25.04 -12.00 5.60
CA PRO A 21 -24.83 -10.61 5.99
C PRO A 21 -23.38 -10.17 5.75
N SER A 22 -23.24 -9.05 5.07
CA SER A 22 -21.98 -8.38 4.77
C SER A 22 -22.21 -6.87 4.93
N GLU A 23 -21.66 -6.07 4.05
CA GLU A 23 -21.89 -4.62 4.01
C GLU A 23 -23.31 -4.32 3.52
N GLU A 24 -24.26 -4.09 4.41
CA GLU A 24 -25.64 -3.69 4.09
C GLU A 24 -25.82 -2.18 4.28
N ILE A 25 -26.77 -1.60 3.51
CA ILE A 25 -27.13 -0.19 3.64
C ILE A 25 -27.66 0.09 5.04
N GLY A 26 -26.96 0.92 5.80
CA GLY A 26 -27.34 1.31 7.16
C GLY A 26 -26.61 0.56 8.28
N ASP A 27 -25.88 -0.50 7.97
CA ASP A 27 -24.97 -1.13 8.92
C ASP A 27 -23.61 -0.42 8.99
N PRO A 28 -22.95 -0.41 10.15
CA PRO A 28 -21.61 0.20 10.31
C PRO A 28 -20.49 -0.63 9.66
N GLY A 29 -20.70 -1.16 8.46
CA GLY A 29 -19.74 -1.95 7.67
C GLY A 29 -19.08 -3.10 8.44
N LEU A 30 -19.29 -4.33 8.02
CA LEU A 30 -18.48 -5.45 8.51
C LEU A 30 -17.12 -5.39 7.82
N PRO A 31 -16.00 -5.59 8.55
CA PRO A 31 -14.69 -5.65 7.93
C PRO A 31 -14.65 -6.78 6.91
N ASP A 32 -14.29 -6.47 5.70
CA ASP A 32 -14.07 -7.46 4.66
C ASP A 32 -12.59 -7.56 4.28
N GLU A 33 -12.25 -8.49 3.39
CA GLU A 33 -10.88 -8.71 2.96
C GLU A 33 -10.25 -7.45 2.33
N PHE A 34 -11.04 -6.63 1.64
CA PHE A 34 -10.54 -5.41 1.03
C PHE A 34 -10.13 -4.36 2.07
N HIS A 35 -10.94 -4.18 3.13
CA HIS A 35 -10.63 -3.25 4.23
C HIS A 35 -9.42 -3.70 5.06
N LEU A 36 -8.92 -4.92 4.89
CA LEU A 36 -7.66 -5.38 5.45
C LEU A 36 -6.49 -5.13 4.48
N LEU A 37 -6.64 -5.56 3.22
CA LEU A 37 -5.55 -5.58 2.25
C LEU A 37 -5.21 -4.19 1.69
N GLN A 38 -6.22 -3.35 1.43
CA GLN A 38 -5.98 -2.02 0.87
C GLN A 38 -5.17 -1.11 1.82
N PRO A 39 -5.50 -1.02 3.13
CA PRO A 39 -4.67 -0.30 4.09
C PRO A 39 -3.27 -0.89 4.27
N GLU A 40 -3.12 -2.20 4.18
CA GLU A 40 -1.80 -2.85 4.21
C GLU A 40 -0.94 -2.40 3.04
N LEU A 41 -1.47 -2.42 1.81
CA LEU A 41 -0.76 -1.94 0.63
C LEU A 41 -0.39 -0.46 0.75
N LEU A 42 -1.30 0.38 1.24
CA LEU A 42 -1.03 1.79 1.49
C LEU A 42 0.12 1.98 2.48
N ARG A 43 0.11 1.27 3.61
CA ARG A 43 1.19 1.30 4.61
C ARG A 43 2.52 0.82 4.04
N ASP A 44 2.50 -0.29 3.33
CA ASP A 44 3.70 -0.92 2.79
C ASP A 44 4.39 -0.10 1.70
N THR A 45 3.63 0.75 1.02
CA THR A 45 4.14 1.60 -0.05
C THR A 45 4.26 3.08 0.34
N PHE A 46 3.87 3.49 1.55
CA PHE A 46 4.01 4.87 2.03
C PHE A 46 5.43 5.14 2.53
N ARG A 47 6.26 5.75 1.69
CA ARG A 47 7.65 6.09 1.99
C ARG A 47 7.96 7.51 1.54
N PRO A 48 7.44 8.54 2.26
CA PRO A 48 7.64 9.93 1.88
C PRO A 48 9.12 10.32 2.04
N PRO A 49 9.84 10.66 0.95
CA PRO A 49 11.27 10.95 1.02
C PRO A 49 11.59 12.24 1.77
N SER A 50 10.60 13.10 1.96
CA SER A 50 10.76 14.37 2.68
C SER A 50 10.76 14.22 4.20
N TYR A 51 10.50 13.03 4.73
CA TYR A 51 10.40 12.78 6.16
C TYR A 51 11.25 11.59 6.58
N PRO A 52 11.99 11.67 7.69
CA PRO A 52 12.65 10.52 8.28
C PRO A 52 11.62 9.50 8.77
N GLU A 53 11.98 8.22 8.75
CA GLU A 53 11.05 7.11 9.04
C GLU A 53 10.43 7.21 10.45
N ASP A 54 11.17 7.70 11.42
CA ASP A 54 10.72 7.88 12.81
C ASP A 54 9.78 9.10 13.00
N GLU A 55 9.63 9.94 11.98
CA GLU A 55 8.65 11.03 11.91
C GLU A 55 7.42 10.67 11.07
N VAL A 56 7.30 9.42 10.62
CA VAL A 56 6.15 8.92 9.86
C VAL A 56 5.38 7.92 10.71
N PHE A 57 4.09 8.18 10.89
CA PHE A 57 3.18 7.23 11.53
C PHE A 57 2.00 6.97 10.62
N THR A 58 1.68 5.70 10.41
CA THR A 58 0.47 5.28 9.69
C THR A 58 -0.35 4.34 10.55
N ALA A 59 -1.65 4.42 10.43
CA ALA A 59 -2.56 3.49 11.10
C ALA A 59 -3.78 3.20 10.23
N SER A 60 -4.37 2.05 10.49
CA SER A 60 -5.60 1.59 9.86
C SER A 60 -6.57 1.20 10.94
N ASP A 61 -7.83 1.60 10.79
CA ASP A 61 -8.93 1.24 11.69
C ASP A 61 -8.63 1.51 13.18
N LEU A 62 -7.82 2.52 13.45
CA LEU A 62 -7.43 2.97 14.80
C LEU A 62 -8.30 4.14 15.24
N ASN A 63 -8.81 4.10 16.47
CA ASN A 63 -9.60 5.20 17.02
C ASN A 63 -8.79 6.50 17.05
N LEU A 64 -9.28 7.51 16.36
CA LEU A 64 -8.73 8.86 16.29
C LEU A 64 -9.58 9.80 17.15
N TYR A 65 -9.11 10.11 18.35
CA TYR A 65 -9.75 11.04 19.29
C TYR A 65 -9.36 12.48 18.96
N TYR A 66 -10.34 13.35 18.74
CA TYR A 66 -10.12 14.67 18.13
C TYR A 66 -10.61 15.86 18.97
N ASP A 67 -11.44 15.67 19.99
CA ASP A 67 -11.93 16.77 20.86
C ASP A 67 -11.79 16.43 22.34
N LEU A 68 -10.90 17.14 23.03
CA LEU A 68 -10.68 16.97 24.47
C LEU A 68 -11.94 17.24 25.31
N ARG A 69 -12.84 18.13 24.86
CA ARG A 69 -14.08 18.47 25.56
C ARG A 69 -15.14 17.37 25.43
N GLN A 70 -14.98 16.52 24.43
CA GLN A 70 -15.83 15.37 24.11
C GLN A 70 -14.95 14.13 23.99
N SER A 71 -14.28 13.77 25.08
CA SER A 71 -13.25 12.69 25.10
C SER A 71 -13.79 11.30 24.76
N GLN A 72 -15.10 11.15 24.59
CA GLN A 72 -15.74 9.91 24.11
C GLN A 72 -15.92 9.89 22.59
N TRP A 73 -15.70 11.02 21.90
CA TRP A 73 -15.91 11.13 20.47
C TRP A 73 -14.62 10.81 19.71
N TYR A 74 -14.72 9.89 18.80
CA TYR A 74 -13.63 9.48 17.91
C TYR A 74 -14.14 9.21 16.49
N LYS A 75 -13.22 9.15 15.56
CA LYS A 75 -13.41 8.58 14.22
C LYS A 75 -12.45 7.42 14.04
N ARG A 76 -12.77 6.51 13.12
CA ARG A 76 -11.90 5.39 12.73
C ARG A 76 -11.71 5.47 11.22
N PRO A 77 -10.67 6.19 10.76
CA PRO A 77 -10.31 6.17 9.35
C PRO A 77 -9.86 4.78 8.93
N ASP A 78 -10.22 4.35 7.73
CA ASP A 78 -9.73 3.09 7.19
C ASP A 78 -8.20 3.12 7.07
N TRP A 79 -7.65 4.29 6.75
CA TRP A 79 -6.22 4.54 6.82
C TRP A 79 -5.92 6.03 7.05
N PHE A 80 -4.88 6.33 7.82
CA PHE A 80 -4.39 7.71 7.95
C PHE A 80 -2.88 7.76 8.16
N ALA A 81 -2.29 8.89 7.79
CA ALA A 81 -0.88 9.19 8.01
C ALA A 81 -0.69 10.46 8.83
N VAL A 82 0.29 10.41 9.72
CA VAL A 82 0.77 11.56 10.50
C VAL A 82 2.24 11.78 10.18
N LEU A 83 2.62 13.02 9.95
CA LEU A 83 3.96 13.42 9.56
C LEU A 83 4.52 14.47 10.52
N GLY A 84 5.80 14.37 10.82
CA GLY A 84 6.52 15.29 11.71
C GLY A 84 6.79 14.70 13.10
N PRO A 85 7.38 15.49 14.00
CA PRO A 85 7.87 15.00 15.28
C PRO A 85 6.72 14.48 16.15
N LEU A 86 6.65 13.17 16.28
CA LEU A 86 5.65 12.48 17.07
C LEU A 86 6.00 12.54 18.55
N ARG A 87 5.10 13.09 19.38
CA ARG A 87 5.23 13.01 20.83
C ARG A 87 4.86 11.59 21.27
N ARG A 88 5.83 10.70 21.32
CA ARG A 88 5.62 9.36 21.87
C ARG A 88 5.42 9.47 23.38
N TYR A 89 4.21 9.21 23.84
CA TYR A 89 3.91 9.20 25.27
C TYR A 89 4.72 8.14 26.02
N ASP A 90 4.90 6.99 25.40
CA ASP A 90 5.75 5.91 25.90
C ASP A 90 6.39 5.22 24.68
N GLN A 91 7.70 5.28 24.58
CA GLN A 91 8.44 4.70 23.44
C GLN A 91 8.39 3.15 23.41
N GLN A 92 7.90 2.52 24.48
CA GLN A 92 7.91 1.07 24.64
C GLN A 92 6.57 0.41 24.28
N ASN A 93 5.46 1.14 24.33
CA ASN A 93 4.12 0.57 24.12
C ASN A 93 3.54 0.94 22.76
N LEU A 94 2.76 0.00 22.21
CA LEU A 94 1.95 0.26 21.03
C LEU A 94 0.79 1.21 21.37
N ARG A 95 0.41 2.07 20.43
CA ARG A 95 -0.75 2.93 20.59
C ARG A 95 -2.03 2.10 20.59
N LEU A 96 -2.85 2.28 21.62
CA LEU A 96 -4.21 1.71 21.68
C LEU A 96 -5.22 2.55 20.87
N SER A 97 -4.89 3.82 20.66
CA SER A 97 -5.64 4.80 19.90
C SER A 97 -4.72 5.98 19.54
N TYR A 98 -5.11 6.79 18.57
CA TYR A 98 -4.44 8.05 18.27
C TYR A 98 -5.18 9.20 18.96
N VAL A 99 -4.54 9.82 19.92
CA VAL A 99 -5.14 10.90 20.74
C VAL A 99 -4.47 12.21 20.36
N VAL A 100 -5.12 13.05 19.56
CA VAL A 100 -4.54 14.25 18.94
C VAL A 100 -3.94 15.21 19.95
N TRP A 101 -4.60 15.45 21.08
CA TRP A 101 -4.07 16.37 22.12
C TRP A 101 -2.90 15.80 22.91
N GLN A 102 -2.72 14.48 22.89
CA GLN A 102 -1.57 13.78 23.49
C GLN A 102 -0.38 13.79 22.52
N GLU A 103 -0.61 13.43 21.28
CA GLU A 103 0.42 13.37 20.23
C GLU A 103 0.88 14.76 19.77
N GLY A 104 -0.03 15.76 19.79
CA GLY A 104 0.26 17.14 19.45
C GLY A 104 0.35 17.43 17.95
N VAL A 105 0.10 16.41 17.09
CA VAL A 105 0.11 16.52 15.63
C VAL A 105 -1.18 15.93 15.08
N ASN A 106 -1.79 16.63 14.13
CA ASN A 106 -2.96 16.14 13.41
C ASN A 106 -2.53 15.21 12.27
N PRO A 107 -3.39 14.30 11.82
CA PRO A 107 -3.15 13.56 10.58
C PRO A 107 -2.94 14.51 9.39
N PHE A 108 -2.03 14.13 8.51
CA PHE A 108 -1.77 14.84 7.26
C PHE A 108 -2.65 14.31 6.10
N ILE A 109 -2.94 13.02 6.14
CA ILE A 109 -3.78 12.33 5.17
C ILE A 109 -4.77 11.45 5.91
N ALA A 110 -6.03 11.43 5.44
CA ALA A 110 -7.02 10.41 5.78
C ALA A 110 -7.55 9.78 4.49
N ILE A 111 -7.75 8.47 4.51
CA ILE A 111 -8.30 7.69 3.39
C ILE A 111 -9.46 6.85 3.92
N GLU A 112 -10.60 6.93 3.23
CA GLU A 112 -11.77 6.10 3.50
C GLU A 112 -12.04 5.19 2.30
N LEU A 113 -12.43 3.98 2.61
CA LEU A 113 -12.81 2.96 1.65
C LEU A 113 -14.32 2.80 1.71
N LEU A 114 -15.02 3.25 0.67
CA LEU A 114 -16.47 3.28 0.71
C LEU A 114 -17.08 1.89 0.85
N SER A 115 -18.01 1.81 1.78
CA SER A 115 -18.96 0.73 1.93
C SER A 115 -20.38 1.25 1.66
N PRO A 116 -21.32 0.41 1.20
CA PRO A 116 -22.72 0.81 0.93
C PRO A 116 -23.41 1.52 2.11
N GLY A 117 -22.98 1.24 3.36
CA GLY A 117 -23.51 1.85 4.57
C GLY A 117 -22.86 3.17 4.99
N THR A 118 -21.64 3.47 4.55
CA THR A 118 -20.84 4.60 5.04
C THR A 118 -20.70 5.75 4.04
N GLU A 119 -21.06 5.57 2.77
CA GLU A 119 -20.89 6.54 1.70
C GLU A 119 -21.35 7.97 2.07
N LYS A 120 -22.54 8.10 2.65
CA LYS A 120 -23.08 9.42 3.04
C LYS A 120 -22.29 10.08 4.15
N GLU A 121 -21.77 9.31 5.10
CA GLU A 121 -20.93 9.79 6.20
C GLU A 121 -19.59 10.28 5.65
N ASP A 122 -18.97 9.47 4.80
CA ASP A 122 -17.64 9.73 4.26
C ASP A 122 -17.64 10.88 3.24
N LEU A 123 -18.71 11.04 2.46
CA LEU A 123 -18.87 12.17 1.52
C LEU A 123 -19.54 13.42 2.13
N GLY A 124 -19.72 13.46 3.46
CA GLY A 124 -20.24 14.64 4.16
C GLY A 124 -21.72 14.93 3.93
N GLN A 125 -22.49 13.95 3.47
CA GLN A 125 -23.92 14.09 3.15
C GLN A 125 -24.83 13.81 4.35
N THR A 126 -24.27 13.32 5.46
CA THR A 126 -25.01 13.02 6.68
C THR A 126 -25.23 14.26 7.52
N LEU A 127 -26.49 14.59 7.85
CA LEU A 127 -26.82 15.62 8.80
C LEU A 127 -26.73 15.09 10.23
N ARG A 128 -26.12 15.85 11.14
CA ARG A 128 -26.00 15.50 12.55
C ARG A 128 -26.67 16.58 13.42
N GLU A 129 -27.26 16.14 14.51
CA GLU A 129 -27.80 17.04 15.53
C GLU A 129 -26.70 17.62 16.43
N ILE A 130 -26.98 18.72 17.12
CA ILE A 130 -26.00 19.50 17.92
C ILE A 130 -25.29 18.66 18.99
N ASN A 131 -25.96 17.63 19.52
CA ASN A 131 -25.43 16.77 20.59
C ASN A 131 -24.92 15.42 20.10
N GLN A 132 -24.76 15.24 18.79
CA GLN A 132 -24.21 14.03 18.20
C GLN A 132 -22.77 14.27 17.73
N PRO A 133 -21.91 13.22 17.72
CA PRO A 133 -20.59 13.34 17.11
C PRO A 133 -20.72 13.83 15.66
N PRO A 134 -19.94 14.87 15.25
CA PRO A 134 -19.95 15.31 13.87
C PRO A 134 -19.60 14.17 12.90
N ASN A 135 -20.03 14.26 11.65
CA ASN A 135 -19.66 13.28 10.61
C ASN A 135 -18.14 13.32 10.33
N LYS A 136 -17.61 12.30 9.65
CA LYS A 136 -16.18 12.20 9.31
C LYS A 136 -15.70 13.45 8.57
N TRP A 137 -16.46 13.89 7.57
CA TRP A 137 -16.13 15.07 6.78
C TRP A 137 -15.92 16.33 7.65
N THR A 138 -16.87 16.63 8.54
CA THR A 138 -16.76 17.79 9.44
C THR A 138 -15.57 17.66 10.38
N VAL A 139 -15.29 16.47 10.89
CA VAL A 139 -14.14 16.23 11.77
C VAL A 139 -12.84 16.47 11.02
N TYR A 140 -12.70 15.91 9.82
CA TYR A 140 -11.46 16.02 9.05
C TYR A 140 -11.25 17.42 8.49
N GLU A 141 -12.30 18.05 7.95
CA GLU A 141 -12.23 19.38 7.35
C GLU A 141 -12.05 20.49 8.40
N GLN A 142 -12.92 20.52 9.43
CA GLN A 142 -13.06 21.68 10.29
C GLN A 142 -12.35 21.56 11.63
N ILE A 143 -12.31 20.38 12.23
CA ILE A 143 -11.75 20.16 13.55
C ILE A 143 -10.27 19.80 13.44
N LEU A 144 -9.94 18.75 12.72
CA LEU A 144 -8.56 18.28 12.54
C LEU A 144 -7.83 19.03 11.43
N ARG A 145 -8.56 19.57 10.46
CA ARG A 145 -8.02 20.30 9.32
C ARG A 145 -6.98 19.45 8.57
N ILE A 146 -7.34 18.21 8.28
CA ILE A 146 -6.48 17.26 7.56
C ILE A 146 -6.24 17.80 6.15
N PRO A 147 -4.99 18.02 5.71
CA PRO A 147 -4.69 18.63 4.41
C PRO A 147 -5.25 17.85 3.23
N TYR A 148 -5.19 16.52 3.27
CA TYR A 148 -5.62 15.65 2.18
C TYR A 148 -6.60 14.59 2.66
N TYR A 149 -7.73 14.53 2.00
CA TYR A 149 -8.77 13.54 2.25
C TYR A 149 -9.10 12.79 0.96
N PHE A 150 -9.00 11.47 1.02
CA PHE A 150 -9.23 10.60 -0.12
C PHE A 150 -10.33 9.59 0.18
N VAL A 151 -11.13 9.29 -0.83
CA VAL A 151 -12.23 8.34 -0.72
C VAL A 151 -12.19 7.42 -1.93
N PHE A 152 -12.16 6.12 -1.71
CA PHE A 152 -12.13 5.13 -2.79
C PHE A 152 -13.32 4.18 -2.71
N ASP A 153 -14.07 4.12 -3.79
CA ASP A 153 -15.16 3.18 -4.00
C ASP A 153 -14.69 2.02 -4.88
N ARG A 154 -14.51 0.87 -4.26
CA ARG A 154 -14.07 -0.35 -4.96
C ARG A 154 -15.14 -0.99 -5.85
N TYR A 155 -16.41 -0.61 -5.69
CA TYR A 155 -17.52 -1.18 -6.49
C TYR A 155 -17.70 -0.46 -7.82
N THR A 156 -17.40 0.84 -7.84
CA THR A 156 -17.47 1.68 -9.03
C THR A 156 -16.09 2.08 -9.55
N ASP A 157 -15.01 1.66 -8.86
CA ASP A 157 -13.63 2.06 -9.11
C ASP A 157 -13.44 3.58 -9.12
N THR A 158 -14.24 4.30 -8.32
CA THR A 158 -14.21 5.75 -8.26
C THR A 158 -13.28 6.22 -7.16
N PHE A 159 -12.32 7.07 -7.52
CA PHE A 159 -11.37 7.69 -6.61
C PHE A 159 -11.66 9.19 -6.49
N HIS A 160 -12.06 9.63 -5.30
CA HIS A 160 -12.28 11.03 -4.97
C HIS A 160 -11.09 11.55 -4.17
N ALA A 161 -10.57 12.69 -4.57
CA ALA A 161 -9.46 13.36 -3.90
C ALA A 161 -9.88 14.78 -3.51
N PHE A 162 -9.61 15.15 -2.25
CA PHE A 162 -9.92 16.48 -1.72
C PHE A 162 -8.70 17.07 -1.04
N GLY A 163 -8.44 18.34 -1.30
CA GLY A 163 -7.42 19.16 -0.63
C GLY A 163 -8.05 20.26 0.20
N LEU A 164 -7.50 20.51 1.38
CA LEU A 164 -7.99 21.54 2.27
C LEU A 164 -7.48 22.92 1.82
N THR A 165 -8.38 23.75 1.30
CA THR A 165 -8.10 25.11 0.85
C THR A 165 -9.03 26.09 1.56
N MET A 166 -8.48 27.12 2.22
CA MET A 166 -9.27 28.14 2.95
C MET A 166 -10.27 27.52 3.94
N ASN A 167 -9.89 26.47 4.65
CA ASN A 167 -10.71 25.74 5.62
C ASN A 167 -11.89 24.95 5.03
N ARG A 168 -11.85 24.61 3.74
CA ARG A 168 -12.84 23.80 3.06
C ARG A 168 -12.17 22.81 2.13
N TYR A 169 -12.70 21.59 2.09
CA TYR A 169 -12.28 20.63 1.09
C TYR A 169 -12.72 21.06 -0.31
N GLN A 170 -11.75 21.11 -1.20
CA GLN A 170 -11.97 21.31 -2.63
C GLN A 170 -11.60 20.03 -3.36
N PRO A 171 -12.41 19.60 -4.33
CA PRO A 171 -12.05 18.48 -5.19
C PRO A 171 -10.72 18.77 -5.89
N LEU A 172 -9.82 17.79 -5.86
CA LEU A 172 -8.58 17.82 -6.61
C LEU A 172 -8.79 17.08 -7.95
N THR A 173 -8.23 17.64 -9.01
CA THR A 173 -8.27 16.99 -10.32
C THR A 173 -7.21 15.91 -10.40
N LEU A 174 -7.61 14.70 -10.75
CA LEU A 174 -6.68 13.60 -10.99
C LEU A 174 -5.94 13.84 -12.30
N GLU A 175 -4.62 13.70 -12.27
CA GLU A 175 -3.75 13.83 -13.43
C GLU A 175 -3.04 12.50 -13.69
N GLY A 176 -3.15 11.98 -14.92
CA GLY A 176 -2.58 10.70 -15.28
C GLY A 176 -3.14 9.56 -14.43
N GLN A 177 -2.29 8.93 -13.63
CA GLN A 177 -2.68 7.77 -12.80
C GLN A 177 -3.24 8.14 -11.42
N GLY A 178 -3.15 9.41 -10.99
CA GLY A 178 -3.60 9.79 -9.65
C GLY A 178 -3.39 11.26 -9.32
N ILE A 179 -3.07 11.54 -8.06
CA ILE A 179 -2.81 12.86 -7.52
C ILE A 179 -1.38 12.94 -6.98
N TRP A 180 -0.64 13.99 -7.33
CA TRP A 180 0.67 14.26 -6.78
C TRP A 180 0.57 15.18 -5.56
N ILE A 181 1.27 14.85 -4.49
CA ILE A 181 1.31 15.60 -3.24
C ILE A 181 2.74 16.13 -3.04
N GLU A 182 2.94 17.41 -3.35
CA GLU A 182 4.28 18.00 -3.38
C GLU A 182 4.97 17.97 -2.02
N GLU A 183 4.24 18.17 -0.92
CA GLU A 183 4.79 18.24 0.43
C GLU A 183 5.45 16.94 0.89
N ILE A 184 4.98 15.81 0.38
CA ILE A 184 5.52 14.50 0.71
C ILE A 184 6.30 13.85 -0.44
N GLN A 185 6.34 14.51 -1.60
CA GLN A 185 7.00 14.01 -2.82
C GLN A 185 6.53 12.59 -3.21
N LEU A 186 5.24 12.35 -3.04
CA LEU A 186 4.57 11.10 -3.44
C LEU A 186 3.27 11.41 -4.19
N GLY A 187 2.92 10.53 -5.11
CA GLY A 187 1.59 10.47 -5.69
C GLY A 187 0.78 9.30 -5.15
N LEU A 188 -0.53 9.46 -5.07
CA LEU A 188 -1.48 8.39 -4.79
C LEU A 188 -2.37 8.17 -6.00
N GLY A 189 -2.50 6.93 -6.45
CA GLY A 189 -3.26 6.66 -7.66
C GLY A 189 -3.82 5.24 -7.72
N LEU A 190 -4.57 5.00 -8.80
CA LEU A 190 -5.20 3.71 -9.08
C LEU A 190 -4.23 2.80 -9.84
N TRP A 191 -3.86 1.71 -9.22
CA TRP A 191 -2.94 0.71 -9.74
C TRP A 191 -3.69 -0.60 -10.03
N GLN A 192 -3.69 -1.03 -11.30
CA GLN A 192 -4.17 -2.37 -11.65
C GLN A 192 -3.03 -3.38 -11.46
N GLY A 193 -3.20 -4.30 -10.52
CA GLY A 193 -2.17 -5.28 -10.24
C GLY A 193 -2.57 -6.32 -9.19
N SER A 194 -1.64 -7.24 -8.93
CA SER A 194 -1.83 -8.33 -7.98
C SER A 194 -1.17 -8.01 -6.65
N PHE A 195 -1.98 -7.92 -5.59
CA PHE A 195 -1.52 -7.84 -4.20
C PHE A 195 -2.16 -8.96 -3.39
N GLN A 196 -1.35 -9.70 -2.62
CA GLN A 196 -1.79 -10.87 -1.83
C GLN A 196 -2.61 -11.88 -2.66
N ASN A 197 -2.15 -12.15 -3.90
CA ASN A 197 -2.81 -13.03 -4.88
C ASN A 197 -4.24 -12.58 -5.29
N ARG A 198 -4.56 -11.30 -5.13
CA ARG A 198 -5.81 -10.68 -5.58
C ARG A 198 -5.51 -9.67 -6.69
N GLU A 199 -5.94 -9.95 -7.91
CA GLU A 199 -5.78 -9.06 -9.03
C GLU A 199 -7.00 -8.14 -9.14
N ARG A 200 -6.76 -6.83 -8.94
CA ARG A 200 -7.79 -5.80 -9.01
C ARG A 200 -7.18 -4.40 -9.10
N LEU A 201 -8.05 -3.39 -9.12
CA LEU A 201 -7.67 -1.99 -8.98
C LEU A 201 -7.48 -1.66 -7.50
N TRP A 202 -6.30 -1.10 -7.17
CA TRP A 202 -5.90 -0.73 -5.82
C TRP A 202 -5.49 0.74 -5.77
N LEU A 203 -5.61 1.40 -4.62
CA LEU A 203 -4.86 2.62 -4.34
C LEU A 203 -3.43 2.26 -3.96
N ARG A 204 -2.45 2.92 -4.62
CA ARG A 204 -1.03 2.69 -4.37
C ARG A 204 -0.25 3.99 -4.51
N TRP A 205 0.81 4.10 -3.73
CA TRP A 205 1.74 5.23 -3.80
C TRP A 205 2.73 5.07 -4.96
N TYR A 206 3.08 6.20 -5.59
CA TYR A 206 4.07 6.26 -6.65
C TYR A 206 5.04 7.43 -6.45
N ASP A 207 6.23 7.32 -7.05
CA ASP A 207 7.28 8.33 -7.01
C ASP A 207 7.08 9.43 -8.07
N ARG A 208 8.00 10.41 -8.10
CA ARG A 208 7.97 11.52 -9.06
C ARG A 208 8.06 11.09 -10.53
N ASP A 209 8.69 9.98 -10.81
CA ASP A 209 8.86 9.43 -12.15
C ASP A 209 7.63 8.58 -12.58
N GLY A 210 6.64 8.45 -11.71
CA GLY A 210 5.43 7.66 -11.93
C GLY A 210 5.61 6.17 -11.66
N ASN A 211 6.72 5.75 -11.05
CA ASN A 211 6.92 4.36 -10.67
C ASN A 211 6.16 4.04 -9.38
N TRP A 212 5.44 2.95 -9.38
CA TRP A 212 4.76 2.45 -8.18
C TRP A 212 5.79 2.03 -7.14
N LEU A 213 5.63 2.53 -5.91
CA LEU A 213 6.52 2.17 -4.80
C LEU A 213 6.33 0.70 -4.45
N LEU A 214 7.44 0.00 -4.30
CA LEU A 214 7.43 -1.42 -4.01
C LEU A 214 7.08 -1.70 -2.55
N THR A 215 6.31 -2.76 -2.33
CA THR A 215 6.17 -3.34 -1.00
C THR A 215 7.50 -3.96 -0.53
N PRO A 216 7.68 -4.22 0.77
CA PRO A 216 8.89 -4.92 1.26
C PRO A 216 9.11 -6.27 0.57
N ALA A 217 8.05 -7.03 0.32
CA ALA A 217 8.13 -8.34 -0.35
C ALA A 217 8.55 -8.21 -1.82
N GLU A 218 8.02 -7.21 -2.55
CA GLU A 218 8.42 -6.95 -3.94
C GLU A 218 9.89 -6.49 -4.02
N SER A 219 10.32 -5.63 -3.08
CA SER A 219 11.71 -5.15 -2.99
C SER A 219 12.68 -6.30 -2.71
N GLU A 220 12.32 -7.20 -1.81
CA GLU A 220 13.12 -8.38 -1.47
C GLU A 220 13.24 -9.33 -2.69
N LYS A 221 12.12 -9.60 -3.35
CA LYS A 221 12.10 -10.39 -4.58
C LYS A 221 12.98 -9.77 -5.66
N GLN A 222 12.88 -8.47 -5.89
CA GLN A 222 13.70 -7.78 -6.88
C GLN A 222 15.20 -7.89 -6.56
N ARG A 223 15.58 -7.76 -5.27
CA ARG A 223 16.97 -7.96 -4.85
C ARG A 223 17.44 -9.38 -5.09
N ALA A 224 16.64 -10.37 -4.70
CA ALA A 224 16.99 -11.77 -4.92
C ALA A 224 17.16 -12.12 -6.42
N ASP A 225 16.28 -11.59 -7.28
CA ASP A 225 16.37 -11.79 -8.72
C ASP A 225 17.65 -11.14 -9.30
N LEU A 226 18.03 -9.93 -8.84
CA LEU A 226 19.27 -9.26 -9.25
C LEU A 226 20.52 -10.02 -8.77
N GLU A 227 20.53 -10.52 -7.55
CA GLU A 227 21.63 -11.34 -7.01
C GLU A 227 21.80 -12.63 -7.81
N LYS A 228 20.70 -13.30 -8.12
CA LYS A 228 20.71 -14.49 -8.97
C LYS A 228 21.28 -14.19 -10.36
N GLN A 229 20.84 -13.12 -11.00
CA GLN A 229 21.38 -12.71 -12.31
C GLN A 229 22.89 -12.45 -12.26
N ARG A 230 23.37 -11.77 -11.21
CA ARG A 230 24.81 -11.53 -11.01
C ARG A 230 25.57 -12.85 -10.82
N ALA A 231 25.04 -13.78 -10.02
CA ALA A 231 25.64 -15.08 -9.81
C ALA A 231 25.72 -15.89 -11.12
N ASP A 232 24.66 -15.90 -11.91
CA ASP A 232 24.61 -16.58 -13.21
C ASP A 232 25.63 -15.96 -14.19
N GLN A 233 25.80 -14.64 -14.21
CA GLN A 233 26.82 -13.96 -15.03
C GLN A 233 28.24 -14.34 -14.60
N VAL A 234 28.54 -14.42 -13.31
CA VAL A 234 29.85 -14.82 -12.79
C VAL A 234 30.15 -16.28 -13.16
N LEU A 235 29.19 -17.17 -13.02
CA LEU A 235 29.35 -18.59 -13.41
C LEU A 235 29.62 -18.73 -14.90
N LEU A 236 28.93 -17.96 -15.74
CA LEU A 236 29.16 -17.96 -17.17
C LEU A 236 30.58 -17.46 -17.52
N ALA A 237 31.02 -16.36 -16.89
CA ALA A 237 32.36 -15.82 -17.10
C ALA A 237 33.45 -16.80 -16.65
N LEU A 238 33.26 -17.48 -15.51
CA LEU A 238 34.17 -18.49 -15.00
C LEU A 238 34.30 -19.69 -15.99
N SER A 239 33.16 -20.15 -16.49
CA SER A 239 33.15 -21.27 -17.46
C SER A 239 33.87 -20.92 -18.77
N GLN A 240 33.71 -19.68 -19.25
CA GLN A 240 34.41 -19.17 -20.42
C GLN A 240 35.93 -19.08 -20.19
N GLU A 241 36.36 -18.64 -19.00
CA GLU A 241 37.77 -18.55 -18.65
C GLU A 241 38.40 -19.93 -18.49
N GLN A 242 37.72 -20.91 -17.91
CA GLN A 242 38.14 -22.30 -17.85
C GLN A 242 38.33 -22.88 -19.23
N GLN A 243 37.38 -22.66 -20.14
CA GLN A 243 37.50 -23.13 -21.51
C GLN A 243 38.71 -22.51 -22.23
N ARG A 244 38.95 -21.22 -22.08
CA ARG A 244 40.13 -20.53 -22.64
C ARG A 244 41.44 -21.11 -22.10
N THR A 245 41.46 -21.41 -20.80
CA THR A 245 42.64 -22.01 -20.14
C THR A 245 42.90 -23.40 -20.70
N GLU A 246 41.88 -24.24 -20.82
CA GLU A 246 42.00 -25.59 -21.41
C GLU A 246 42.47 -25.53 -22.86
N GLU A 247 41.91 -24.62 -23.66
CA GLU A 247 42.35 -24.41 -25.06
C GLU A 247 43.83 -23.95 -25.16
N ALA A 248 44.25 -23.05 -24.27
CA ALA A 248 45.63 -22.59 -24.21
C ALA A 248 46.57 -23.70 -23.75
N GLU A 249 46.23 -24.50 -22.76
CA GLU A 249 47.02 -25.62 -22.28
C GLU A 249 47.14 -26.72 -23.37
N ALA A 250 46.05 -27.01 -24.09
CA ALA A 250 46.05 -27.93 -25.20
C ALA A 250 46.99 -27.46 -26.35
N GLU A 251 46.98 -26.16 -26.66
CA GLU A 251 47.86 -25.59 -27.66
C GLU A 251 49.33 -25.63 -27.22
N VAL A 252 49.62 -25.32 -25.97
CA VAL A 252 50.99 -25.48 -25.40
C VAL A 252 51.45 -26.94 -25.47
N ALA A 253 50.59 -27.89 -25.12
CA ALA A 253 50.91 -29.32 -25.21
C ALA A 253 51.15 -29.76 -26.65
N ARG A 254 50.48 -29.17 -27.63
CA ARG A 254 50.70 -29.45 -29.08
C ARG A 254 52.01 -28.86 -29.60
N LEU A 255 52.37 -27.67 -29.16
CA LEU A 255 53.56 -26.95 -29.63
C LEU A 255 54.88 -27.46 -29.01
N LYS A 256 54.88 -27.92 -27.75
CA LYS A 256 56.06 -28.44 -27.03
C LYS A 256 56.83 -29.49 -27.82
N PRO A 257 56.23 -30.60 -28.33
CA PRO A 257 56.97 -31.63 -29.09
C PRO A 257 57.48 -31.14 -30.43
N LEU A 258 56.79 -30.16 -31.07
CA LEU A 258 57.28 -29.55 -32.34
C LEU A 258 58.51 -28.67 -32.13
N LEU A 259 58.58 -27.93 -31.02
CA LEU A 259 59.76 -27.14 -30.65
C LEU A 259 60.98 -28.04 -30.29
N GLN A 260 60.75 -29.15 -29.60
CA GLN A 260 61.80 -30.14 -29.32
C GLN A 260 62.38 -30.77 -30.60
N GLN A 261 61.54 -31.07 -31.59
CA GLN A 261 61.97 -31.61 -32.88
C GLN A 261 62.78 -30.57 -33.71
N SER A 262 62.57 -29.28 -33.51
CA SER A 262 63.28 -28.18 -34.18
C SER A 262 64.53 -27.71 -33.42
N GLY A 263 64.99 -28.43 -32.38
CA GLY A 263 66.23 -28.13 -31.66
C GLY A 263 66.17 -26.96 -30.69
N ILE A 264 64.98 -26.43 -30.38
CA ILE A 264 64.76 -25.36 -29.42
C ILE A 264 64.46 -25.97 -28.05
N ASN A 265 65.46 -25.89 -27.14
CA ASN A 265 65.23 -26.28 -25.72
C ASN A 265 64.49 -25.16 -25.00
N LEU A 266 63.34 -25.48 -24.44
CA LEU A 266 62.60 -24.62 -23.50
C LEU A 266 63.07 -24.98 -22.08
N ASP A 267 64.04 -24.28 -21.55
CA ASP A 267 64.38 -24.29 -20.12
C ASP A 267 63.37 -23.46 -19.33
#